data_29ff537aa8a2f8c5ad915fa32762ffca
#
_entry.id   29ff537aa8a2f8c5ad915fa32762ffca
#
_cell.length_a   1.000
_cell.length_b   1.000
_cell.length_c   1.000
_cell.angle_alpha   90.00
_cell.angle_beta   90.00
_cell.angle_gamma   90.00
#
_symmetry.space_group_name_H-M   'P 1'
#
loop_
_entity.id
_entity.type
_entity.pdbx_description
1 polymer ?
#
loop_
_entity_poly.entity_id
_entity_poly.type
_entity_poly.pdbx_seq_one_letter_code
_entity_poly.pdbx_strand_id
1 'polypeptide(L)'
;MPDTFIDSRNSANWINHHENVSVPVAKILTVRNETPKSPSFAGMKVTAGRLQQVIRDALVAGKRIRAVGAHWSFSDIPAVANGWIVETNKLDWRFTFSASDIHPESRITHDELLLCQCGTLIARINETLESPNNVLPTGQRRKALRTSGASNGQTIAGALGTGVHGSAIDVGGMESQVAGIQLLTANRNMWIERASAPAMNDGFAARLGAELVRDDTLFEAALVSLGSLGIVHSVLICATGRYVLNTSLRRIRY
;
A
#
# COMPACT_ATOMS: atom_id res chain seq x y z
N MET A 1 4.25 12.52 26.34
CA MET A 1 3.20 13.36 25.71
C MET A 1 2.50 12.48 24.68
N PRO A 2 1.17 12.60 24.45
CA PRO A 2 0.52 11.90 23.34
C PRO A 2 1.15 12.34 22.01
N ASP A 3 1.35 11.40 21.09
CA ASP A 3 1.87 11.70 19.75
C ASP A 3 0.79 12.48 18.97
N THR A 4 1.07 13.74 18.63
CA THR A 4 0.15 14.65 17.93
C THR A 4 -0.20 14.21 16.52
N PHE A 5 0.50 13.17 15.99
CA PHE A 5 0.27 12.61 14.66
C PHE A 5 -0.53 11.30 14.68
N ILE A 6 -1.08 10.95 15.87
CA ILE A 6 -2.02 9.85 16.04
C ILE A 6 -3.29 10.41 16.71
N ASP A 7 -4.37 10.50 15.94
CA ASP A 7 -5.69 10.77 16.50
C ASP A 7 -6.33 9.49 16.98
N SER A 8 -7.13 9.56 18.06
CA SER A 8 -7.84 8.37 18.54
C SER A 8 -9.28 8.68 18.94
N ARG A 9 -10.16 7.72 18.64
CA ARG A 9 -11.57 7.71 19.07
C ARG A 9 -11.86 6.36 19.75
N ASN A 10 -12.39 6.40 20.98
CA ASN A 10 -12.76 5.21 21.73
C ASN A 10 -14.23 4.84 21.52
N SER A 11 -14.55 3.56 21.64
CA SER A 11 -15.93 3.02 21.60
C SER A 11 -16.74 3.58 20.43
N ALA A 12 -16.21 3.43 19.22
CA ALA A 12 -16.81 3.92 17.99
C ALA A 12 -17.35 2.77 17.14
N ASN A 13 -18.25 3.07 16.22
CA ASN A 13 -18.58 2.17 15.14
C ASN A 13 -17.65 2.45 13.94
N TRP A 14 -17.00 1.40 13.45
CA TRP A 14 -16.41 1.44 12.12
C TRP A 14 -17.52 1.21 11.09
N ILE A 15 -17.62 2.13 10.13
CA ILE A 15 -18.59 2.06 9.04
C ILE A 15 -17.81 2.06 7.73
N ASN A 16 -18.16 1.19 6.80
CA ASN A 16 -17.55 1.16 5.48
C ASN A 16 -18.05 2.31 4.60
N HIS A 17 -17.36 2.56 3.47
CA HIS A 17 -17.70 3.63 2.52
C HIS A 17 -19.13 3.54 1.96
N HIS A 18 -19.64 2.32 1.81
CA HIS A 18 -20.96 2.05 1.24
C HIS A 18 -22.09 2.05 2.28
N GLU A 19 -21.78 2.27 3.56
CA GLU A 19 -22.70 2.34 4.69
C GLU A 19 -23.55 1.08 4.92
N ASN A 20 -23.18 -0.04 4.28
CA ASN A 20 -23.88 -1.32 4.42
C ASN A 20 -23.30 -2.22 5.52
N VAL A 21 -22.15 -1.85 6.10
CA VAL A 21 -21.49 -2.57 7.19
C VAL A 21 -21.15 -1.62 8.32
N SER A 22 -21.54 -1.99 9.54
CA SER A 22 -21.19 -1.26 10.77
C SER A 22 -20.72 -2.25 11.82
N VAL A 23 -19.52 -2.05 12.37
CA VAL A 23 -18.92 -2.93 13.38
C VAL A 23 -18.51 -2.11 14.61
N PRO A 24 -19.02 -2.45 15.82
CA PRO A 24 -18.59 -1.79 17.04
C PRO A 24 -17.15 -2.16 17.38
N VAL A 25 -16.27 -1.17 17.49
CA VAL A 25 -14.84 -1.34 17.76
C VAL A 25 -14.44 -0.62 19.04
N ALA A 26 -13.42 -1.12 19.73
CA ALA A 26 -12.96 -0.52 20.98
C ALA A 26 -12.21 0.81 20.72
N LYS A 27 -11.49 0.93 19.62
CA LYS A 27 -10.73 2.12 19.28
C LYS A 27 -10.52 2.25 17.78
N ILE A 28 -10.56 3.47 17.29
CA ILE A 28 -10.10 3.85 15.95
C ILE A 28 -8.94 4.84 16.13
N LEU A 29 -7.82 4.55 15.48
CA LEU A 29 -6.63 5.41 15.45
C LEU A 29 -6.38 5.84 14.00
N THR A 30 -6.08 7.11 13.79
CA THR A 30 -5.67 7.63 12.48
C THR A 30 -4.21 8.06 12.56
N VAL A 31 -3.33 7.39 11.81
CA VAL A 31 -1.91 7.75 11.73
C VAL A 31 -1.67 8.63 10.52
N ARG A 32 -0.89 9.70 10.69
CA ARG A 32 -0.61 10.67 9.63
C ARG A 32 0.88 10.96 9.47
N ASN A 33 1.25 11.45 8.29
CA ASN A 33 2.57 12.01 8.03
C ASN A 33 2.73 13.36 8.76
N GLU A 34 3.92 13.63 9.31
CA GLU A 34 4.23 14.90 9.99
C GLU A 34 4.20 16.09 9.04
N THR A 35 4.76 15.88 7.86
CA THR A 35 4.85 16.89 6.81
C THR A 35 4.19 16.39 5.53
N PRO A 36 2.85 16.43 5.42
CA PRO A 36 2.13 15.76 4.31
C PRO A 36 2.61 16.16 2.91
N LYS A 37 3.10 17.40 2.75
CA LYS A 37 3.58 17.94 1.46
C LYS A 37 5.08 17.77 1.23
N SER A 38 5.82 17.18 2.17
CA SER A 38 7.29 17.02 2.08
C SER A 38 7.67 15.56 2.33
N PRO A 39 7.51 14.67 1.35
CA PRO A 39 7.87 13.27 1.48
C PRO A 39 9.36 13.10 1.79
N SER A 40 9.68 12.23 2.75
CA SER A 40 11.05 11.88 3.09
C SER A 40 11.18 10.46 3.64
N PHE A 41 12.30 9.80 3.39
CA PHE A 41 12.56 8.47 3.96
C PHE A 41 12.71 8.52 5.49
N ALA A 42 13.17 9.64 6.06
CA ALA A 42 13.17 9.84 7.49
C ALA A 42 11.73 9.83 8.06
N GLY A 43 10.79 10.52 7.41
CA GLY A 43 9.38 10.50 7.78
C GLY A 43 8.75 9.11 7.60
N MET A 44 9.18 8.34 6.59
CA MET A 44 8.76 6.93 6.43
C MET A 44 9.17 6.08 7.64
N LYS A 45 10.40 6.23 8.15
CA LYS A 45 10.85 5.54 9.37
C LYS A 45 10.00 5.92 10.58
N VAL A 46 9.69 7.20 10.74
CA VAL A 46 8.88 7.70 11.86
C VAL A 46 7.47 7.10 11.81
N THR A 47 6.81 7.12 10.66
CA THR A 47 5.45 6.57 10.54
C THR A 47 5.42 5.05 10.68
N ALA A 48 6.44 4.33 10.21
CA ALA A 48 6.59 2.89 10.46
C ALA A 48 6.72 2.60 11.97
N GLY A 49 7.56 3.36 12.68
CA GLY A 49 7.72 3.25 14.13
C GLY A 49 6.41 3.51 14.91
N ARG A 50 5.62 4.51 14.49
CA ARG A 50 4.30 4.78 15.07
C ARG A 50 3.33 3.63 14.87
N LEU A 51 3.24 3.08 13.66
CA LEU A 51 2.39 1.93 13.39
C LEU A 51 2.82 0.71 14.22
N GLN A 52 4.13 0.46 14.35
CA GLN A 52 4.64 -0.61 15.21
C GLN A 52 4.28 -0.39 16.68
N GLN A 53 4.37 0.86 17.17
CA GLN A 53 3.96 1.17 18.53
C GLN A 53 2.46 0.92 18.74
N VAL A 54 1.61 1.32 17.80
CA VAL A 54 0.17 1.04 17.85
C VAL A 54 -0.12 -0.47 17.86
N ILE A 55 0.64 -1.27 17.09
CA ILE A 55 0.52 -2.73 17.12
C ILE A 55 0.88 -3.27 18.52
N ARG A 56 2.00 -2.82 19.11
CA ARG A 56 2.42 -3.23 20.47
C ARG A 56 1.40 -2.85 21.53
N ASP A 57 0.88 -1.62 21.46
CA ASP A 57 -0.14 -1.14 22.41
C ASP A 57 -1.43 -1.96 22.34
N ALA A 58 -1.84 -2.35 21.12
CA ALA A 58 -2.99 -3.22 20.94
C ALA A 58 -2.76 -4.62 21.55
N LEU A 59 -1.57 -5.18 21.37
CA LEU A 59 -1.18 -6.47 21.95
C LEU A 59 -1.18 -6.41 23.49
N VAL A 60 -0.59 -5.36 24.07
CA VAL A 60 -0.59 -5.13 25.53
C VAL A 60 -2.02 -5.00 26.05
N ALA A 61 -2.91 -4.35 25.31
CA ALA A 61 -4.33 -4.23 25.64
C ALA A 61 -5.15 -5.51 25.39
N GLY A 62 -4.53 -6.60 24.90
CA GLY A 62 -5.22 -7.84 24.54
C GLY A 62 -6.23 -7.66 23.39
N LYS A 63 -5.97 -6.72 22.47
CA LYS A 63 -6.88 -6.37 21.38
C LYS A 63 -6.34 -6.85 20.03
N ARG A 64 -7.23 -7.39 19.20
CA ARG A 64 -6.94 -7.61 17.79
C ARG A 64 -6.92 -6.25 17.08
N ILE A 65 -6.03 -6.09 16.10
CA ILE A 65 -5.86 -4.84 15.36
C ILE A 65 -5.99 -5.10 13.85
N ARG A 66 -6.62 -4.17 13.14
CA ARG A 66 -6.74 -4.17 11.68
C ARG A 66 -6.39 -2.79 11.12
N ALA A 67 -5.62 -2.78 10.04
CA ALA A 67 -5.40 -1.57 9.26
C ALA A 67 -6.48 -1.42 8.19
N VAL A 68 -6.97 -0.22 8.00
CA VAL A 68 -7.94 0.13 6.96
C VAL A 68 -7.45 1.34 6.17
N GLY A 69 -7.76 1.37 4.87
CA GLY A 69 -7.46 2.49 4.00
C GLY A 69 -8.68 3.40 3.80
N ALA A 70 -9.31 3.34 2.63
CA ALA A 70 -10.44 4.17 2.23
C ALA A 70 -11.81 3.53 2.53
N HIS A 71 -11.89 2.49 3.35
CA HIS A 71 -13.11 1.81 3.81
C HIS A 71 -13.98 1.20 2.68
N TRP A 72 -13.40 0.85 1.53
CA TRP A 72 -14.13 0.39 0.34
C TRP A 72 -14.60 -1.06 0.37
N SER A 73 -14.29 -1.84 1.40
CA SER A 73 -14.76 -3.23 1.52
C SER A 73 -16.29 -3.28 1.64
N PHE A 74 -16.94 -4.16 0.88
CA PHE A 74 -18.38 -4.46 1.01
C PHE A 74 -18.70 -5.38 2.18
N SER A 75 -17.68 -5.96 2.83
CA SER A 75 -17.80 -6.87 3.95
C SER A 75 -17.12 -6.32 5.20
N ASP A 76 -17.26 -7.00 6.32
CA ASP A 76 -16.67 -6.67 7.61
C ASP A 76 -15.21 -7.13 7.80
N ILE A 77 -14.60 -7.74 6.78
CA ILE A 77 -13.19 -8.20 6.81
C ILE A 77 -12.22 -7.18 7.40
N PRO A 78 -12.31 -5.86 7.09
CA PRO A 78 -11.40 -4.86 7.63
C PRO A 78 -11.61 -4.55 9.11
N ALA A 79 -12.66 -5.02 9.74
CA ALA A 79 -13.00 -4.67 11.11
C ALA A 79 -13.13 -5.91 12.01
N VAL A 80 -12.85 -5.72 13.28
CA VAL A 80 -13.00 -6.76 14.30
C VAL A 80 -13.79 -6.19 15.46
N ALA A 81 -14.93 -6.80 15.79
CA ALA A 81 -15.74 -6.40 16.92
C ALA A 81 -14.89 -6.32 18.21
N ASN A 82 -15.03 -5.22 18.93
CA ASN A 82 -14.24 -4.88 20.12
C ASN A 82 -12.71 -4.88 19.92
N GLY A 83 -12.25 -4.83 18.64
CA GLY A 83 -10.84 -4.67 18.25
C GLY A 83 -10.45 -3.22 18.07
N TRP A 84 -9.23 -3.00 17.63
CA TRP A 84 -8.70 -1.70 17.22
C TRP A 84 -8.63 -1.60 15.70
N ILE A 85 -9.00 -0.44 15.18
CA ILE A 85 -8.84 -0.07 13.77
C ILE A 85 -7.74 0.99 13.67
N VAL A 86 -6.86 0.82 12.68
CA VAL A 86 -5.86 1.83 12.31
C VAL A 86 -6.18 2.34 10.91
N GLU A 87 -6.64 3.58 10.84
CA GLU A 87 -6.84 4.28 9.58
C GLU A 87 -5.50 4.77 9.03
N THR A 88 -5.19 4.37 7.80
CA THR A 88 -3.90 4.67 7.14
C THR A 88 -4.04 5.63 5.96
N ASN A 89 -5.24 6.14 5.69
CA ASN A 89 -5.56 7.00 4.55
C ASN A 89 -4.85 8.36 4.54
N LYS A 90 -4.13 8.71 5.61
CA LYS A 90 -3.26 9.89 5.71
C LYS A 90 -1.78 9.59 5.48
N LEU A 91 -1.44 8.34 5.14
CA LEU A 91 -0.12 7.88 4.75
C LEU A 91 -0.11 7.71 3.23
N ASP A 92 0.16 8.79 2.49
CA ASP A 92 -0.05 8.85 1.03
C ASP A 92 1.16 9.36 0.24
N TRP A 93 2.36 9.32 0.83
CA TRP A 93 3.58 9.70 0.13
C TRP A 93 3.95 8.74 -1.00
N ARG A 94 4.55 9.29 -2.04
CA ARG A 94 5.04 8.58 -3.21
C ARG A 94 6.47 8.99 -3.51
N PHE A 95 7.28 8.03 -3.97
CA PHE A 95 8.70 8.24 -4.28
C PHE A 95 9.04 7.58 -5.60
N THR A 96 9.82 8.28 -6.40
CA THR A 96 10.50 7.77 -7.59
C THR A 96 11.96 7.51 -7.27
N PHE A 97 12.67 6.84 -8.18
CA PHE A 97 14.01 6.34 -7.97
C PHE A 97 14.97 6.78 -9.07
N SER A 98 16.26 6.69 -8.79
CA SER A 98 17.34 6.80 -9.74
C SER A 98 17.86 5.40 -10.11
N ALA A 99 18.66 5.30 -11.17
CA ALA A 99 19.25 4.02 -11.57
C ALA A 99 20.13 3.40 -10.47
N SER A 100 20.76 4.22 -9.62
CA SER A 100 21.58 3.73 -8.50
C SER A 100 20.78 3.10 -7.35
N ASP A 101 19.46 3.30 -7.31
CA ASP A 101 18.58 2.69 -6.31
C ASP A 101 18.22 1.24 -6.65
N ILE A 102 18.42 0.83 -7.91
CA ILE A 102 17.96 -0.44 -8.46
C ILE A 102 18.98 -1.54 -8.21
N HIS A 103 18.51 -2.77 -7.98
CA HIS A 103 19.38 -3.94 -7.88
C HIS A 103 20.08 -4.21 -9.23
N PRO A 104 21.39 -4.55 -9.25
CA PRO A 104 22.11 -4.78 -10.51
C PRO A 104 21.51 -5.87 -11.41
N GLU A 105 20.88 -6.88 -10.82
CA GLU A 105 20.23 -7.98 -11.52
C GLU A 105 18.74 -7.73 -11.83
N SER A 106 18.22 -6.55 -11.45
CA SER A 106 16.82 -6.23 -11.71
C SER A 106 16.53 -6.15 -13.20
N ARG A 107 15.40 -6.73 -13.60
CA ARG A 107 14.85 -6.58 -14.96
C ARG A 107 13.94 -5.36 -15.07
N ILE A 108 13.66 -4.69 -13.95
CA ILE A 108 12.79 -3.52 -13.87
C ILE A 108 13.69 -2.28 -13.83
N THR A 109 13.37 -1.27 -14.62
CA THR A 109 14.10 -0.01 -14.64
C THR A 109 13.56 0.97 -13.59
N HIS A 110 14.39 1.93 -13.16
CA HIS A 110 14.01 2.89 -12.12
C HIS A 110 12.78 3.73 -12.48
N ASP A 111 12.57 4.01 -13.78
CA ASP A 111 11.45 4.80 -14.29
C ASP A 111 10.12 4.01 -14.33
N GLU A 112 10.17 2.70 -14.13
CA GLU A 112 8.99 1.83 -13.99
C GLU A 112 8.54 1.69 -12.55
N LEU A 113 9.34 2.13 -11.57
CA LEU A 113 9.09 1.92 -10.16
C LEU A 113 8.51 3.15 -9.48
N LEU A 114 7.48 2.94 -8.67
CA LEU A 114 6.90 3.94 -7.78
C LEU A 114 6.64 3.31 -6.41
N LEU A 115 7.29 3.85 -5.37
CA LEU A 115 6.96 3.50 -3.99
C LEU A 115 5.77 4.32 -3.53
N CYS A 116 4.75 3.66 -3.01
CA CYS A 116 3.55 4.29 -2.46
C CYS A 116 3.37 3.90 -1.00
N GLN A 117 3.11 4.86 -0.11
CA GLN A 117 2.61 4.52 1.22
C GLN A 117 1.23 3.85 1.13
N CYS A 118 0.91 3.04 2.12
CA CYS A 118 -0.28 2.18 2.18
C CYS A 118 -1.61 2.88 1.95
N GLY A 119 -1.72 4.15 2.37
CA GLY A 119 -2.93 4.97 2.25
C GLY A 119 -3.06 5.73 0.92
N THR A 120 -2.10 5.57 0.01
CA THR A 120 -2.17 6.23 -1.30
C THR A 120 -3.36 5.68 -2.10
N LEU A 121 -4.27 6.56 -2.52
CA LEU A 121 -5.39 6.18 -3.38
C LEU A 121 -4.89 5.78 -4.78
N ILE A 122 -5.53 4.80 -5.40
CA ILE A 122 -5.23 4.38 -6.77
C ILE A 122 -5.38 5.55 -7.75
N ALA A 123 -6.38 6.43 -7.54
CA ALA A 123 -6.51 7.67 -8.31
C ALA A 123 -5.23 8.52 -8.27
N ARG A 124 -4.61 8.67 -7.09
CA ARG A 124 -3.38 9.44 -6.92
C ARG A 124 -2.16 8.77 -7.54
N ILE A 125 -2.13 7.44 -7.56
CA ILE A 125 -1.10 6.68 -8.28
C ILE A 125 -1.22 6.95 -9.79
N ASN A 126 -2.42 6.83 -10.34
CA ASN A 126 -2.67 7.12 -11.77
C ASN A 126 -2.30 8.55 -12.14
N GLU A 127 -2.72 9.55 -11.35
CA GLU A 127 -2.32 10.96 -11.54
C GLU A 127 -0.81 11.13 -11.56
N THR A 128 -0.08 10.45 -10.65
CA THR A 128 1.38 10.51 -10.58
C THR A 128 2.04 9.91 -11.82
N LEU A 129 1.56 8.75 -12.25
CA LEU A 129 2.10 8.02 -13.40
C LEU A 129 1.79 8.73 -14.73
N GLU A 130 0.65 9.40 -14.84
CA GLU A 130 0.24 10.11 -16.04
C GLU A 130 0.87 11.51 -16.17
N SER A 131 1.20 12.15 -15.06
CA SER A 131 1.68 13.53 -15.05
C SER A 131 3.19 13.60 -14.86
N PRO A 132 3.97 13.90 -15.91
CA PRO A 132 5.42 14.04 -15.79
C PRO A 132 5.84 15.20 -14.86
N ASN A 133 4.91 16.10 -14.55
CA ASN A 133 5.22 17.31 -13.75
C ASN A 133 5.03 17.10 -12.24
N ASN A 134 4.47 15.96 -11.78
CA ASN A 134 4.17 15.77 -10.35
C ASN A 134 5.35 15.19 -9.57
N VAL A 135 5.76 13.98 -9.91
CA VAL A 135 6.77 13.21 -9.16
C VAL A 135 7.83 12.64 -10.09
N LEU A 136 7.46 12.37 -11.35
CA LEU A 136 8.37 11.77 -12.33
C LEU A 136 9.42 12.81 -12.75
N PRO A 137 10.70 12.42 -12.84
CA PRO A 137 11.76 13.29 -13.36
C PRO A 137 11.44 13.81 -14.77
N THR A 138 11.92 15.02 -15.06
CA THR A 138 11.76 15.62 -16.39
C THR A 138 12.30 14.69 -17.48
N GLY A 139 11.52 14.46 -18.53
CA GLY A 139 11.88 13.60 -19.66
C GLY A 139 11.43 12.14 -19.55
N GLN A 140 10.90 11.70 -18.42
CA GLN A 140 10.30 10.37 -18.32
C GLN A 140 9.00 10.27 -19.14
N ARG A 141 8.80 9.11 -19.76
CA ARG A 141 7.57 8.81 -20.50
C ARG A 141 6.42 8.58 -19.51
N ARG A 142 5.22 9.00 -19.89
CA ARG A 142 4.00 8.70 -19.13
C ARG A 142 3.85 7.19 -18.92
N LYS A 143 3.47 6.80 -17.70
CA LYS A 143 3.27 5.42 -17.29
C LYS A 143 1.81 5.17 -16.93
N ALA A 144 1.47 3.91 -16.77
CA ALA A 144 0.14 3.48 -16.34
C ALA A 144 0.25 2.19 -15.50
N LEU A 145 -0.76 1.91 -14.72
CA LEU A 145 -0.98 0.58 -14.15
C LEU A 145 -1.55 -0.34 -15.25
N ARG A 146 -1.18 -1.62 -15.22
CA ARG A 146 -1.80 -2.63 -16.11
C ARG A 146 -3.26 -2.87 -15.76
N THR A 147 -3.57 -2.80 -14.47
CA THR A 147 -4.93 -2.86 -13.92
C THR A 147 -5.01 -1.99 -12.67
N SER A 148 -6.17 -1.42 -12.41
CA SER A 148 -6.46 -0.66 -11.20
C SER A 148 -7.80 -1.08 -10.58
N GLY A 149 -8.40 -2.17 -11.07
CA GLY A 149 -9.76 -2.55 -10.73
C GLY A 149 -10.81 -1.65 -11.36
N ALA A 150 -12.06 -1.77 -10.90
CA ALA A 150 -13.20 -0.98 -11.42
C ALA A 150 -13.29 0.42 -10.79
N SER A 151 -12.68 0.64 -9.62
CA SER A 151 -12.75 1.89 -8.88
C SER A 151 -11.36 2.35 -8.45
N ASN A 152 -11.13 3.66 -8.53
CA ASN A 152 -9.89 4.31 -8.11
C ASN A 152 -9.94 4.88 -6.68
N GLY A 153 -11.03 4.65 -5.95
CA GLY A 153 -11.23 5.15 -4.58
C GLY A 153 -10.57 4.30 -3.49
N GLN A 154 -10.04 3.13 -3.83
CA GLN A 154 -9.33 2.26 -2.89
C GLN A 154 -7.91 2.76 -2.63
N THR A 155 -7.37 2.46 -1.44
CA THR A 155 -5.93 2.62 -1.19
C THR A 155 -5.14 1.44 -1.74
N ILE A 156 -3.86 1.67 -2.05
CA ILE A 156 -2.99 0.63 -2.63
C ILE A 156 -2.88 -0.61 -1.73
N ALA A 157 -2.69 -0.44 -0.42
CA ALA A 157 -2.59 -1.58 0.49
C ALA A 157 -3.92 -2.32 0.65
N GLY A 158 -5.05 -1.59 0.64
CA GLY A 158 -6.38 -2.20 0.67
C GLY A 158 -6.67 -3.00 -0.59
N ALA A 159 -6.35 -2.44 -1.76
CA ALA A 159 -6.52 -3.11 -3.05
C ALA A 159 -5.63 -4.36 -3.17
N LEU A 160 -4.35 -4.24 -2.77
CA LEU A 160 -3.41 -5.34 -2.75
C LEU A 160 -3.88 -6.47 -1.81
N GLY A 161 -4.17 -6.12 -0.55
CA GLY A 161 -4.50 -7.09 0.49
C GLY A 161 -5.75 -7.93 0.21
N THR A 162 -6.62 -7.50 -0.71
CA THR A 162 -7.87 -8.18 -1.09
C THR A 162 -7.88 -8.67 -2.54
N GLY A 163 -6.75 -8.61 -3.25
CA GLY A 163 -6.61 -9.11 -4.61
C GLY A 163 -7.49 -8.38 -5.63
N VAL A 164 -7.56 -7.05 -5.55
CA VAL A 164 -8.33 -6.24 -6.51
C VAL A 164 -7.81 -6.47 -7.93
N HIS A 165 -8.71 -6.71 -8.86
CA HIS A 165 -8.40 -6.96 -10.27
C HIS A 165 -9.39 -6.26 -11.21
N GLY A 166 -9.03 -6.15 -12.47
CA GLY A 166 -9.90 -5.71 -13.55
C GLY A 166 -10.54 -6.88 -14.28
N SER A 167 -11.10 -6.60 -15.46
CA SER A 167 -11.75 -7.59 -16.33
C SER A 167 -10.87 -8.08 -17.48
N ALA A 168 -9.63 -7.61 -17.59
CA ALA A 168 -8.69 -8.05 -18.62
C ALA A 168 -8.24 -9.48 -18.35
N ILE A 169 -8.45 -10.39 -19.33
CA ILE A 169 -8.22 -11.84 -19.14
C ILE A 169 -6.74 -12.20 -19.02
N ASP A 170 -5.87 -11.43 -19.67
CA ASP A 170 -4.42 -11.72 -19.72
C ASP A 170 -3.63 -10.84 -18.70
N VAL A 171 -4.30 -10.18 -17.81
CA VAL A 171 -3.69 -9.31 -16.79
C VAL A 171 -4.08 -9.81 -15.41
N GLY A 172 -3.08 -10.07 -14.57
CA GLY A 172 -3.32 -10.41 -13.16
C GLY A 172 -3.97 -9.27 -12.39
N GLY A 173 -4.23 -9.48 -11.10
CA GLY A 173 -4.71 -8.42 -10.20
C GLY A 173 -3.63 -7.40 -9.87
N MET A 174 -3.96 -6.52 -8.93
CA MET A 174 -3.04 -5.47 -8.46
C MET A 174 -1.72 -6.05 -7.91
N GLU A 175 -1.76 -7.26 -7.34
CA GLU A 175 -0.61 -7.97 -6.80
C GLU A 175 0.44 -8.30 -7.88
N SER A 176 0.02 -8.52 -9.13
CA SER A 176 0.93 -8.83 -10.24
C SER A 176 1.88 -7.68 -10.62
N GLN A 177 1.60 -6.49 -10.15
CA GLN A 177 2.37 -5.27 -10.40
C GLN A 177 3.28 -4.89 -9.22
N VAL A 178 3.36 -5.72 -8.19
CA VAL A 178 4.13 -5.41 -6.97
C VAL A 178 5.54 -6.00 -7.10
N ALA A 179 6.54 -5.16 -6.83
CA ALA A 179 7.95 -5.53 -6.80
C ALA A 179 8.54 -5.58 -5.38
N GLY A 180 7.88 -4.95 -4.39
CA GLY A 180 8.35 -4.96 -3.00
C GLY A 180 7.26 -4.49 -2.03
N ILE A 181 7.33 -4.95 -0.79
CA ILE A 181 6.37 -4.63 0.27
C ILE A 181 7.12 -4.31 1.56
N GLN A 182 6.79 -3.18 2.20
CA GLN A 182 7.19 -2.94 3.59
C GLN A 182 6.10 -3.43 4.52
N LEU A 183 6.40 -4.47 5.31
CA LEU A 183 5.47 -5.12 6.22
C LEU A 183 5.90 -4.92 7.67
N LEU A 184 4.98 -4.48 8.51
CA LEU A 184 5.18 -4.21 9.92
C LEU A 184 4.47 -5.23 10.79
N THR A 185 5.21 -5.79 11.74
CA THR A 185 4.67 -6.54 12.90
C THR A 185 5.06 -5.81 14.19
N ALA A 186 4.67 -6.32 15.34
CA ALA A 186 5.06 -5.74 16.63
C ALA A 186 6.60 -5.63 16.78
N ASN A 187 7.35 -6.61 16.25
CA ASN A 187 8.78 -6.79 16.48
C ASN A 187 9.64 -6.62 15.22
N ARG A 188 9.05 -6.63 14.03
CA ARG A 188 9.79 -6.57 12.77
C ARG A 188 9.23 -5.47 11.87
N ASN A 189 10.14 -4.75 11.22
CA ASN A 189 9.90 -3.89 10.08
C ASN A 189 10.68 -4.49 8.91
N MET A 190 10.00 -5.08 7.95
CA MET A 190 10.60 -5.85 6.87
C MET A 190 10.33 -5.17 5.53
N TRP A 191 11.38 -5.05 4.72
CA TRP A 191 11.26 -4.82 3.29
C TRP A 191 11.40 -6.16 2.58
N ILE A 192 10.33 -6.61 1.96
CA ILE A 192 10.21 -7.95 1.38
C ILE A 192 10.20 -7.82 -0.15
N GLU A 193 11.08 -8.55 -0.81
CA GLU A 193 11.18 -8.69 -2.27
C GLU A 193 11.30 -10.17 -2.65
N ARG A 194 11.08 -10.49 -3.93
CA ARG A 194 11.44 -11.81 -4.44
C ARG A 194 12.95 -11.99 -4.46
N ALA A 195 13.42 -13.15 -3.98
CA ALA A 195 14.82 -13.55 -4.15
C ALA A 195 15.15 -13.80 -5.63
N SER A 196 14.20 -14.39 -6.37
CA SER A 196 14.33 -14.68 -7.80
C SER A 196 14.26 -13.46 -8.72
N ALA A 197 13.77 -12.32 -8.21
CA ALA A 197 13.62 -11.08 -8.98
C ALA A 197 13.75 -9.85 -8.06
N PRO A 198 14.95 -9.56 -7.54
CA PRO A 198 15.18 -8.41 -6.68
C PRO A 198 14.97 -7.11 -7.45
N ALA A 199 14.32 -6.12 -6.81
CA ALA A 199 14.02 -4.84 -7.45
C ALA A 199 14.98 -3.73 -6.99
N MET A 200 15.19 -3.60 -5.67
CA MET A 200 15.97 -2.50 -5.09
C MET A 200 17.36 -2.96 -4.64
N ASN A 201 18.34 -2.05 -4.64
CA ASN A 201 19.66 -2.33 -4.11
C ASN A 201 19.61 -2.69 -2.61
N ASP A 202 20.68 -3.33 -2.09
CA ASP A 202 20.73 -3.84 -0.71
C ASP A 202 20.61 -2.73 0.34
N GLY A 203 21.00 -1.49 0.01
CA GLY A 203 20.93 -0.34 0.91
C GLY A 203 19.51 0.24 1.06
N PHE A 204 18.57 -0.14 0.20
CA PHE A 204 17.25 0.50 0.17
C PHE A 204 16.45 0.25 1.45
N ALA A 205 16.42 -0.98 1.95
CA ALA A 205 15.69 -1.33 3.18
C ALA A 205 16.12 -0.47 4.38
N ALA A 206 17.42 -0.16 4.50
CA ALA A 206 17.94 0.69 5.56
C ALA A 206 17.40 2.14 5.48
N ARG A 207 17.08 2.64 4.30
CA ARG A 207 16.42 3.96 4.12
C ARG A 207 15.02 3.98 4.73
N LEU A 208 14.34 2.84 4.76
CA LEU A 208 13.03 2.64 5.40
C LEU A 208 13.12 2.26 6.88
N GLY A 209 14.34 2.06 7.39
CA GLY A 209 14.56 1.49 8.73
C GLY A 209 14.06 0.05 8.84
N ALA A 210 14.09 -0.68 7.73
CA ALA A 210 13.59 -2.03 7.60
C ALA A 210 14.73 -3.04 7.46
N GLU A 211 14.47 -4.28 7.86
CA GLU A 211 15.26 -5.46 7.55
C GLU A 211 15.00 -5.88 6.10
N LEU A 212 16.04 -6.11 5.31
CA LEU A 212 15.90 -6.66 3.97
C LEU A 212 15.61 -8.16 4.04
N VAL A 213 14.51 -8.58 3.40
CA VAL A 213 14.11 -9.98 3.29
C VAL A 213 13.85 -10.30 1.82
N ARG A 214 14.68 -11.15 1.23
CA ARG A 214 14.48 -11.69 -0.12
C ARG A 214 14.05 -13.14 -0.01
N ASP A 215 12.74 -13.37 -0.14
CA ASP A 215 12.10 -14.68 0.01
C ASP A 215 10.86 -14.74 -0.87
N ASP A 216 10.86 -15.59 -1.87
CA ASP A 216 9.75 -15.71 -2.83
C ASP A 216 8.46 -16.18 -2.14
N THR A 217 8.56 -17.14 -1.22
CA THR A 217 7.41 -17.70 -0.51
C THR A 217 6.75 -16.66 0.40
N LEU A 218 7.57 -15.94 1.18
CA LEU A 218 7.06 -14.89 2.06
C LEU A 218 6.48 -13.72 1.24
N PHE A 219 7.15 -13.36 0.14
CA PHE A 219 6.67 -12.30 -0.74
C PHE A 219 5.29 -12.64 -1.31
N GLU A 220 5.11 -13.84 -1.88
CA GLU A 220 3.84 -14.31 -2.43
C GLU A 220 2.73 -14.35 -1.33
N ALA A 221 3.06 -14.84 -0.14
CA ALA A 221 2.12 -14.85 0.98
C ALA A 221 1.69 -13.45 1.43
N ALA A 222 2.57 -12.45 1.30
CA ALA A 222 2.30 -11.06 1.71
C ALA A 222 1.41 -10.30 0.71
N LEU A 223 1.36 -10.71 -0.56
CA LEU A 223 0.65 -9.99 -1.63
C LEU A 223 -0.85 -9.88 -1.36
N VAL A 224 -1.53 -11.00 -1.09
CA VAL A 224 -3.00 -11.04 -0.85
C VAL A 224 -3.27 -11.67 0.51
N SER A 225 -2.74 -11.04 1.56
CA SER A 225 -2.73 -11.61 2.91
C SER A 225 -3.98 -11.28 3.74
N LEU A 226 -4.91 -10.48 3.24
CA LEU A 226 -6.06 -9.95 4.00
C LEU A 226 -5.63 -9.29 5.33
N GLY A 227 -4.40 -8.78 5.39
CA GLY A 227 -3.81 -8.19 6.60
C GLY A 227 -3.49 -9.18 7.71
N SER A 228 -3.37 -10.49 7.42
CA SER A 228 -3.10 -11.52 8.42
C SER A 228 -1.63 -11.57 8.87
N LEU A 229 -0.70 -11.15 8.03
CA LEU A 229 0.73 -11.19 8.31
C LEU A 229 1.27 -9.95 9.02
N GLY A 230 0.51 -8.86 9.03
CA GLY A 230 0.94 -7.58 9.60
C GLY A 230 0.30 -6.39 8.90
N ILE A 231 0.79 -5.19 9.20
CA ILE A 231 0.35 -3.95 8.56
C ILE A 231 1.31 -3.61 7.43
N VAL A 232 0.80 -3.52 6.20
CA VAL A 232 1.53 -2.99 5.06
C VAL A 232 1.72 -1.49 5.24
N HIS A 233 2.97 -1.01 5.25
CA HIS A 233 3.30 0.41 5.36
C HIS A 233 3.53 1.06 4.01
N SER A 234 4.19 0.37 3.09
CA SER A 234 4.41 0.83 1.73
C SER A 234 4.50 -0.32 0.73
N VAL A 235 4.22 0.00 -0.52
CA VAL A 235 4.22 -0.94 -1.65
C VAL A 235 5.02 -0.34 -2.79
N LEU A 236 5.96 -1.09 -3.34
CA LEU A 236 6.68 -0.77 -4.56
C LEU A 236 5.91 -1.36 -5.74
N ILE A 237 5.38 -0.52 -6.58
CA ILE A 237 4.65 -0.94 -7.79
C ILE A 237 5.52 -0.77 -9.02
N CYS A 238 5.36 -1.71 -9.98
CA CYS A 238 5.95 -1.65 -11.31
C CYS A 238 4.88 -1.18 -12.31
N ALA A 239 5.06 0.02 -12.84
CA ALA A 239 4.20 0.59 -13.86
C ALA A 239 4.67 0.20 -15.26
N THR A 240 3.78 0.25 -16.23
CA THR A 240 4.08 0.04 -17.65
C THR A 240 4.01 1.35 -18.43
N GLY A 241 4.51 1.36 -19.66
CA GLY A 241 4.30 2.48 -20.57
C GLY A 241 2.81 2.73 -20.78
N ARG A 242 2.40 4.01 -20.85
CA ARG A 242 1.00 4.36 -21.11
C ARG A 242 0.51 3.74 -22.41
N TYR A 243 -0.66 3.18 -22.37
CA TYR A 243 -1.34 2.59 -23.52
C TYR A 243 -2.78 3.11 -23.62
N VAL A 244 -3.39 2.91 -24.78
CA VAL A 244 -4.80 3.19 -25.04
C VAL A 244 -5.47 1.88 -25.48
N LEU A 245 -6.74 1.75 -25.10
CA LEU A 245 -7.56 0.60 -25.52
C LEU A 245 -8.45 1.02 -26.70
N ASN A 246 -8.50 0.18 -27.73
CA ASN A 246 -9.51 0.29 -28.76
C ASN A 246 -10.70 -0.58 -28.35
N THR A 247 -11.80 0.04 -27.97
CA THR A 247 -12.98 -0.64 -27.44
C THR A 247 -13.98 -0.89 -28.55
N SER A 248 -14.49 -2.12 -28.66
CA SER A 248 -15.61 -2.46 -29.52
C SER A 248 -16.74 -3.11 -28.71
N LEU A 249 -17.99 -2.72 -28.98
CA LEU A 249 -19.16 -3.33 -28.38
C LEU A 249 -19.89 -4.15 -29.43
N ARG A 250 -20.15 -5.41 -29.13
CA ARG A 250 -20.91 -6.32 -30.00
C ARG A 250 -22.08 -6.91 -29.23
N ARG A 251 -23.30 -6.68 -29.74
CA ARG A 251 -24.47 -7.40 -29.24
C ARG A 251 -24.49 -8.80 -29.81
N ILE A 252 -24.56 -9.80 -28.99
CA ILE A 252 -24.78 -11.20 -29.39
C ILE A 252 -26.14 -11.66 -28.88
N ARG A 253 -26.78 -12.58 -29.62
CA ARG A 253 -27.98 -13.25 -29.10
C ARG A 253 -27.53 -14.31 -28.12
N TYR A 254 -28.27 -14.47 -27.04
CA TYR A 254 -28.18 -15.60 -26.14
C TYR A 254 -28.66 -16.85 -26.82
#